data_0c5fe7fa9c0f076b1e72f448ba60a84e
#
_entry.id   0c5fe7fa9c0f076b1e72f448ba60a84e
#
_cell.length_a   1.000
_cell.length_b   1.000
_cell.length_c   1.000
_cell.angle_alpha   90.00
_cell.angle_beta   90.00
_cell.angle_gamma   90.00
#
_symmetry.space_group_name_H-M   'P 1'
#
loop_
_entity.id
_entity.type
_entity.pdbx_description
1 polymer ?
#
loop_
_entity_poly.entity_id
_entity_poly.type
_entity_poly.pdbx_seq_one_letter_code
_entity_poly.pdbx_strand_id
1 'polypeptide(L)'
;VCRLFGLSAAPQRVKATFWLLNAPDSLVRQSHREPDGVGLGTFSAGGKPLVEKQPIAAYRDADFALEARERESTTFIAHVRYASTGGLRPENTHPFEQRDRLFAHNGVLQGLRELDAELCEYRDLVHGETDSERFFALITKCTDRHGGDVSAGIADAVRWIADNLPVYALNLILTTATEMWAVRYPDTHDLFVLERAPGGPNGSGHLNHHGRIGIQASSGQLADRAAVVIATERMDSDPSWRLLAPGELLHVDGKLQVDSTIIRKDPPRHLLSLADLDATAAASQTTR
;
A
#
# COMPACT_ATOMS: atom_id res chain seq x y z
N VAL A 1 -8.72 -9.52 -5.16
CA VAL A 1 -7.37 -9.09 -4.75
C VAL A 1 -7.49 -7.83 -3.92
N CYS A 2 -6.88 -7.79 -2.72
CA CYS A 2 -6.80 -6.58 -1.90
C CYS A 2 -6.27 -5.37 -2.69
N ARG A 3 -6.63 -4.17 -2.29
CA ARG A 3 -6.21 -2.95 -2.98
C ARG A 3 -5.25 -2.14 -2.11
N LEU A 4 -4.07 -1.89 -2.67
CA LEU A 4 -3.09 -0.97 -2.10
C LEU A 4 -3.21 0.39 -2.77
N PHE A 5 -3.08 1.43 -1.96
CA PHE A 5 -2.96 2.81 -2.41
C PHE A 5 -1.91 3.53 -1.58
N GLY A 6 -1.00 4.23 -2.23
CA GLY A 6 -0.04 5.14 -1.63
C GLY A 6 0.00 6.46 -2.40
N LEU A 7 0.21 7.55 -1.68
CA LEU A 7 0.43 8.87 -2.29
C LEU A 7 1.52 9.60 -1.51
N SER A 8 2.46 10.21 -2.23
CA SER A 8 3.38 11.20 -1.70
C SER A 8 3.23 12.52 -2.45
N ALA A 9 3.11 13.60 -1.73
CA ALA A 9 3.15 14.97 -2.22
C ALA A 9 4.20 15.81 -1.46
N ALA A 10 5.11 15.14 -0.74
CA ALA A 10 6.12 15.78 0.10
C ALA A 10 6.95 16.82 -0.68
N PRO A 11 7.31 17.94 -0.08
CA PRO A 11 7.03 18.34 1.30
C PRO A 11 5.63 18.96 1.51
N GLN A 12 4.79 18.98 0.49
CA GLN A 12 3.48 19.61 0.52
C GLN A 12 2.46 18.74 1.24
N ARG A 13 1.61 19.33 2.06
CA ARG A 13 0.43 18.66 2.61
C ARG A 13 -0.74 18.83 1.67
N VAL A 14 -1.42 17.74 1.36
CA VAL A 14 -2.55 17.70 0.41
C VAL A 14 -3.67 16.83 0.96
N LYS A 15 -4.83 16.86 0.31
CA LYS A 15 -5.92 15.91 0.52
C LYS A 15 -5.92 14.86 -0.60
N ALA A 16 -6.07 13.60 -0.26
CA ALA A 16 -6.15 12.49 -1.22
C ALA A 16 -7.60 12.19 -1.68
N THR A 17 -8.55 13.06 -1.40
CA THR A 17 -9.99 12.88 -1.61
C THR A 17 -10.33 12.36 -3.02
N PHE A 18 -9.68 12.90 -4.06
CA PHE A 18 -9.93 12.47 -5.44
C PHE A 18 -9.69 10.96 -5.59
N TRP A 19 -8.52 10.49 -5.20
CA TRP A 19 -8.13 9.09 -5.35
C TRP A 19 -8.92 8.14 -4.45
N LEU A 20 -9.21 8.57 -3.24
CA LEU A 20 -9.92 7.75 -2.27
C LEU A 20 -11.40 7.63 -2.57
N LEU A 21 -12.06 8.72 -3.01
CA LEU A 21 -13.52 8.79 -3.15
C LEU A 21 -14.04 9.02 -4.57
N ASN A 22 -13.32 9.77 -5.41
CA ASN A 22 -13.91 10.42 -6.58
C ASN A 22 -13.35 9.93 -7.93
N ALA A 23 -12.14 9.35 -7.96
CA ALA A 23 -11.53 8.82 -9.19
C ALA A 23 -12.46 7.82 -9.91
N PRO A 24 -12.31 7.64 -11.24
CA PRO A 24 -13.09 6.67 -12.03
C PRO A 24 -13.11 5.27 -11.42
N ASP A 25 -11.96 4.83 -10.87
CA ASP A 25 -11.82 3.61 -10.07
C ASP A 25 -11.25 3.95 -8.69
N SER A 26 -11.97 4.80 -7.94
CA SER A 26 -11.57 5.21 -6.59
C SER A 26 -11.56 4.02 -5.61
N LEU A 27 -10.80 4.17 -4.52
CA LEU A 27 -10.69 3.11 -3.51
C LEU A 27 -12.05 2.69 -2.94
N VAL A 28 -12.97 3.65 -2.73
CA VAL A 28 -14.35 3.36 -2.31
C VAL A 28 -15.09 2.51 -3.36
N ARG A 29 -14.92 2.78 -4.65
CA ARG A 29 -15.53 1.95 -5.70
C ARG A 29 -14.96 0.53 -5.72
N GLN A 30 -13.65 0.41 -5.57
CA GLN A 30 -12.96 -0.88 -5.51
C GLN A 30 -13.45 -1.71 -4.30
N SER A 31 -13.83 -1.06 -3.18
CA SER A 31 -14.30 -1.74 -1.97
C SER A 31 -15.65 -2.49 -2.13
N HIS A 32 -16.39 -2.27 -3.21
CA HIS A 32 -17.55 -3.10 -3.54
C HIS A 32 -17.16 -4.55 -3.88
N ARG A 33 -15.93 -4.73 -4.36
CA ARG A 33 -15.36 -6.06 -4.68
C ARG A 33 -14.62 -6.67 -3.49
N GLU A 34 -14.18 -5.83 -2.53
CA GLU A 34 -13.30 -6.19 -1.41
C GLU A 34 -13.91 -5.65 -0.08
N PRO A 35 -14.95 -6.32 0.48
CA PRO A 35 -15.78 -5.69 1.51
C PRO A 35 -15.32 -5.91 2.96
N ASP A 36 -14.18 -6.59 3.22
CA ASP A 36 -13.86 -7.15 4.53
C ASP A 36 -13.07 -6.21 5.45
N GLY A 37 -12.67 -5.06 4.95
CA GLY A 37 -11.98 -4.06 5.75
C GLY A 37 -11.44 -2.90 4.92
N VAL A 38 -11.32 -1.75 5.57
CA VAL A 38 -10.67 -0.56 5.02
C VAL A 38 -9.79 0.08 6.08
N GLY A 39 -8.70 0.70 5.64
CA GLY A 39 -7.92 1.57 6.51
C GLY A 39 -7.20 2.65 5.74
N LEU A 40 -7.04 3.78 6.41
CA LEU A 40 -6.34 4.97 5.96
C LEU A 40 -5.27 5.34 6.97
N GLY A 41 -4.05 5.49 6.50
CA GLY A 41 -2.93 6.00 7.28
C GLY A 41 -2.43 7.31 6.71
N THR A 42 -2.18 8.26 7.59
CA THR A 42 -1.71 9.61 7.30
C THR A 42 -0.73 10.05 8.39
N PHE A 43 -0.18 11.26 8.26
CA PHE A 43 0.69 11.83 9.28
C PHE A 43 0.23 13.22 9.69
N SER A 44 0.26 13.51 10.98
CA SER A 44 0.00 14.84 11.54
C SER A 44 1.03 15.86 11.04
N ALA A 45 0.80 17.14 11.28
CA ALA A 45 1.79 18.20 11.01
C ALA A 45 3.12 17.98 11.77
N GLY A 46 3.08 17.31 12.92
CA GLY A 46 4.26 16.93 13.70
C GLY A 46 4.91 15.61 13.26
N GLY A 47 4.49 15.00 12.15
CA GLY A 47 5.06 13.77 11.62
C GLY A 47 4.63 12.49 12.36
N LYS A 48 3.63 12.55 13.23
CA LYS A 48 3.12 11.35 13.93
C LYS A 48 2.09 10.63 13.09
N PRO A 49 2.15 9.29 13.02
CA PRO A 49 1.16 8.48 12.31
C PRO A 49 -0.24 8.68 12.87
N LEU A 50 -1.22 8.67 11.98
CA LEU A 50 -2.65 8.70 12.29
C LEU A 50 -3.29 7.59 11.46
N VAL A 51 -3.83 6.59 12.14
CA VAL A 51 -4.43 5.41 11.51
C VAL A 51 -5.91 5.34 11.84
N GLU A 52 -6.74 5.30 10.81
CA GLU A 52 -8.16 4.98 10.90
C GLU A 52 -8.41 3.69 10.13
N LYS A 53 -8.98 2.66 10.78
CA LYS A 53 -9.21 1.35 10.16
C LYS A 53 -10.37 0.61 10.80
N GLN A 54 -11.18 0.00 9.94
CA GLN A 54 -12.37 -0.75 10.33
C GLN A 54 -12.47 -2.07 9.53
N PRO A 55 -12.96 -3.15 10.14
CA PRO A 55 -13.20 -4.41 9.45
C PRO A 55 -14.54 -4.40 8.68
N ILE A 56 -14.79 -3.33 7.91
CA ILE A 56 -15.98 -3.14 7.07
C ILE A 56 -15.58 -2.54 5.72
N ALA A 57 -16.46 -2.65 4.73
CA ALA A 57 -16.21 -2.09 3.41
C ALA A 57 -16.14 -0.56 3.42
N ALA A 58 -15.19 0.05 2.68
CA ALA A 58 -15.01 1.50 2.60
C ALA A 58 -16.29 2.24 2.18
N TYR A 59 -17.10 1.67 1.27
CA TYR A 59 -18.36 2.29 0.84
C TYR A 59 -19.44 2.33 1.92
N ARG A 60 -19.28 1.59 3.02
CA ARG A 60 -20.18 1.56 4.19
C ARG A 60 -19.61 2.33 5.38
N ASP A 61 -18.35 2.74 5.31
CA ASP A 61 -17.63 3.40 6.40
C ASP A 61 -17.75 4.91 6.27
N ALA A 62 -18.59 5.52 7.12
CA ALA A 62 -18.79 6.96 7.15
C ALA A 62 -17.55 7.69 7.68
N ASP A 63 -16.83 7.08 8.61
CA ASP A 63 -15.62 7.65 9.22
C ASP A 63 -14.49 7.67 8.18
N PHE A 64 -14.31 6.58 7.42
CA PHE A 64 -13.38 6.57 6.28
C PHE A 64 -13.71 7.68 5.27
N ALA A 65 -15.00 7.85 4.93
CA ALA A 65 -15.41 8.87 3.97
C ALA A 65 -15.17 10.30 4.50
N LEU A 66 -15.32 10.54 5.81
CA LEU A 66 -15.00 11.81 6.46
C LEU A 66 -13.49 12.06 6.46
N GLU A 67 -12.71 11.11 6.92
CA GLU A 67 -11.25 11.19 6.96
C GLU A 67 -10.64 11.42 5.56
N ALA A 68 -11.14 10.70 4.55
CA ALA A 68 -10.70 10.87 3.17
C ALA A 68 -10.98 12.28 2.60
N ARG A 69 -11.96 13.01 3.14
CA ARG A 69 -12.27 14.41 2.76
C ARG A 69 -11.48 15.44 3.54
N GLU A 70 -11.17 15.16 4.80
CA GLU A 70 -10.65 16.16 5.73
C GLU A 70 -9.16 16.04 5.98
N ARG A 71 -8.61 14.82 5.96
CA ARG A 71 -7.20 14.58 6.26
C ARG A 71 -6.28 15.25 5.25
N GLU A 72 -5.35 16.03 5.77
CA GLU A 72 -4.22 16.56 5.04
C GLU A 72 -2.93 15.89 5.51
N SER A 73 -2.14 15.42 4.57
CA SER A 73 -0.85 14.77 4.85
C SER A 73 0.13 14.99 3.70
N THR A 74 1.39 14.79 3.97
CA THR A 74 2.46 14.73 2.96
C THR A 74 2.48 13.37 2.26
N THR A 75 2.22 12.31 3.02
CA THR A 75 2.12 10.93 2.53
C THR A 75 0.83 10.30 3.03
N PHE A 76 0.29 9.40 2.21
CA PHE A 76 -0.91 8.61 2.51
C PHE A 76 -0.64 7.15 2.19
N ILE A 77 -1.25 6.27 2.98
CA ILE A 77 -1.36 4.86 2.68
C ILE A 77 -2.77 4.40 2.96
N ALA A 78 -3.40 3.69 2.03
CA ALA A 78 -4.72 3.12 2.25
C ALA A 78 -4.79 1.71 1.69
N HIS A 79 -5.65 0.91 2.29
CA HIS A 79 -5.83 -0.49 1.93
C HIS A 79 -7.30 -0.88 2.02
N VAL A 80 -7.77 -1.61 1.00
CA VAL A 80 -9.07 -2.29 1.03
C VAL A 80 -8.81 -3.79 1.08
N ARG A 81 -9.37 -4.43 2.09
CA ARG A 81 -9.10 -5.82 2.45
C ARG A 81 -10.14 -6.76 1.90
N TYR A 82 -9.66 -7.89 1.34
CA TYR A 82 -10.37 -9.16 1.30
C TYR A 82 -9.65 -10.10 2.28
N ALA A 83 -10.34 -10.61 3.30
CA ALA A 83 -9.70 -11.37 4.37
C ALA A 83 -9.19 -12.73 3.84
N SER A 84 -7.88 -12.94 3.88
CA SER A 84 -7.22 -14.21 3.56
C SER A 84 -6.71 -14.92 4.81
N THR A 85 -6.23 -14.16 5.78
CA THR A 85 -5.67 -14.63 7.06
C THR A 85 -6.14 -13.74 8.18
N GLY A 86 -6.33 -14.32 9.38
CA GLY A 86 -6.82 -13.64 10.56
C GLY A 86 -8.31 -13.28 10.50
N GLY A 87 -8.93 -13.09 11.66
CA GLY A 87 -10.34 -12.70 11.77
C GLY A 87 -10.63 -11.27 11.29
N LEU A 88 -11.94 -10.93 11.14
CA LEU A 88 -12.39 -9.57 10.84
C LEU A 88 -12.26 -8.70 12.10
N ARG A 89 -11.08 -8.16 12.35
CA ARG A 89 -10.74 -7.32 13.50
C ARG A 89 -9.85 -6.16 13.06
N PRO A 90 -9.90 -5.01 13.77
CA PRO A 90 -9.03 -3.87 13.49
C PRO A 90 -7.54 -4.24 13.52
N GLU A 91 -7.11 -5.11 14.45
CA GLU A 91 -5.71 -5.55 14.59
C GLU A 91 -5.22 -6.30 13.34
N ASN A 92 -6.12 -6.94 12.59
CA ASN A 92 -5.83 -7.66 11.36
C ASN A 92 -6.07 -6.81 10.09
N THR A 93 -6.40 -5.54 10.24
CA THR A 93 -6.69 -4.62 9.13
C THR A 93 -5.52 -3.65 8.91
N HIS A 94 -5.10 -3.48 7.66
CA HIS A 94 -4.08 -2.51 7.28
C HIS A 94 -4.59 -1.06 7.38
N PRO A 95 -3.71 -0.07 7.47
CA PRO A 95 -2.26 -0.19 7.59
C PRO A 95 -1.84 -0.59 9.00
N PHE A 96 -0.67 -1.23 9.10
CA PHE A 96 0.02 -1.47 10.36
C PHE A 96 0.98 -0.32 10.66
N GLU A 97 1.20 -0.06 11.96
CA GLU A 97 2.13 0.96 12.43
C GLU A 97 3.26 0.31 13.24
N GLN A 98 4.51 0.65 12.94
CA GLN A 98 5.68 0.33 13.75
C GLN A 98 6.71 1.46 13.65
N ARG A 99 7.13 2.02 14.79
CA ARG A 99 8.20 3.03 14.85
C ARG A 99 8.01 4.22 13.91
N ASP A 100 6.85 4.87 14.00
CA ASP A 100 6.47 6.02 13.18
C ASP A 100 6.45 5.71 11.65
N ARG A 101 6.29 4.44 11.26
CA ARG A 101 6.11 3.98 9.87
C ARG A 101 4.77 3.30 9.71
N LEU A 102 4.18 3.45 8.53
CA LEU A 102 2.94 2.79 8.15
C LEU A 102 3.20 1.82 7.00
N PHE A 103 2.54 0.67 7.05
CA PHE A 103 2.77 -0.44 6.13
C PHE A 103 1.46 -1.09 5.69
N ALA A 104 1.37 -1.40 4.40
CA ALA A 104 0.33 -2.25 3.84
C ALA A 104 0.93 -3.24 2.83
N HIS A 105 0.36 -4.43 2.79
CA HIS A 105 0.82 -5.56 1.99
C HIS A 105 -0.35 -6.21 1.26
N ASN A 106 -0.13 -6.60 0.03
CA ASN A 106 -1.04 -7.41 -0.77
C ASN A 106 -0.30 -8.68 -1.23
N GLY A 107 -0.68 -9.79 -0.65
CA GLY A 107 -0.06 -11.08 -0.92
C GLY A 107 -0.41 -12.12 0.12
N VAL A 108 0.26 -13.25 0.04
CA VAL A 108 0.16 -14.36 0.99
C VAL A 108 1.53 -14.96 1.23
N LEU A 109 1.86 -15.11 2.50
CA LEU A 109 3.02 -15.84 3.01
C LEU A 109 2.57 -17.05 3.81
N GLN A 110 3.25 -18.18 3.63
CA GLN A 110 3.14 -19.33 4.50
C GLN A 110 4.42 -19.50 5.33
N GLY A 111 4.44 -20.45 6.28
CA GLY A 111 5.63 -20.65 7.14
C GLY A 111 5.73 -19.62 8.26
N LEU A 112 4.61 -19.23 8.88
CA LEU A 112 4.59 -18.19 9.93
C LEU A 112 5.42 -18.58 11.17
N ARG A 113 5.60 -19.88 11.46
CA ARG A 113 6.44 -20.35 12.58
C ARG A 113 7.92 -20.04 12.33
N GLU A 114 8.37 -20.28 11.12
CA GLU A 114 9.73 -19.99 10.67
C GLU A 114 9.97 -18.47 10.69
N LEU A 115 8.97 -17.68 10.27
CA LEU A 115 9.03 -16.23 10.32
C LEU A 115 9.06 -15.72 11.78
N ASP A 116 8.20 -16.26 12.67
CA ASP A 116 8.19 -15.90 14.09
C ASP A 116 9.55 -16.24 14.76
N ALA A 117 10.18 -17.35 14.38
CA ALA A 117 11.51 -17.71 14.88
C ALA A 117 12.60 -16.73 14.38
N GLU A 118 12.53 -16.30 13.13
CA GLU A 118 13.45 -15.28 12.59
C GLU A 118 13.26 -13.91 13.25
N LEU A 119 12.03 -13.53 13.61
CA LEU A 119 11.75 -12.23 14.24
C LEU A 119 12.47 -12.07 15.59
N CYS A 120 12.65 -13.13 16.37
CA CYS A 120 13.18 -13.04 17.73
C CYS A 120 12.39 -12.01 18.59
N GLU A 121 13.06 -11.06 19.21
CA GLU A 121 12.45 -9.98 20.00
C GLU A 121 11.53 -9.06 19.21
N TYR A 122 11.69 -8.95 17.88
CA TYR A 122 10.80 -8.15 17.04
C TYR A 122 9.41 -8.78 16.88
N ARG A 123 9.22 -10.01 17.32
CA ARG A 123 7.89 -10.64 17.43
C ARG A 123 6.93 -9.85 18.32
N ASP A 124 7.44 -9.12 19.30
CA ASP A 124 6.67 -8.26 20.21
C ASP A 124 6.01 -7.06 19.48
N LEU A 125 6.45 -6.73 18.26
CA LEU A 125 5.81 -5.72 17.41
C LEU A 125 4.55 -6.22 16.70
N VAL A 126 4.25 -7.52 16.75
CA VAL A 126 3.11 -8.14 16.07
C VAL A 126 1.98 -8.33 17.06
N HIS A 127 0.90 -7.61 16.87
CA HIS A 127 -0.28 -7.61 17.76
C HIS A 127 -1.43 -8.47 17.21
N GLY A 128 -1.51 -8.58 15.87
CA GLY A 128 -2.52 -9.38 15.18
C GLY A 128 -2.05 -10.78 14.78
N GLU A 129 -2.82 -11.37 13.88
CA GLU A 129 -2.63 -12.77 13.44
C GLU A 129 -2.05 -12.86 12.02
N THR A 130 -1.92 -11.72 11.30
CA THR A 130 -1.61 -11.70 9.87
C THR A 130 -0.13 -11.98 9.57
N ASP A 131 0.12 -12.56 8.42
CA ASP A 131 1.42 -12.67 7.77
C ASP A 131 2.02 -11.28 7.47
N SER A 132 1.17 -10.34 7.09
CA SER A 132 1.53 -8.98 6.72
C SER A 132 2.19 -8.20 7.86
N GLU A 133 1.65 -8.29 9.09
CA GLU A 133 2.22 -7.60 10.25
C GLU A 133 3.58 -8.21 10.64
N ARG A 134 3.73 -9.54 10.50
CA ARG A 134 5.01 -10.24 10.68
C ARG A 134 6.04 -9.82 9.65
N PHE A 135 5.62 -9.68 8.38
CA PHE A 135 6.49 -9.17 7.33
C PHE A 135 6.98 -7.75 7.67
N PHE A 136 6.09 -6.89 8.17
CA PHE A 136 6.48 -5.56 8.62
C PHE A 136 7.47 -5.59 9.78
N ALA A 137 7.29 -6.48 10.76
CA ALA A 137 8.24 -6.66 11.85
C ALA A 137 9.62 -7.12 11.34
N LEU A 138 9.67 -7.97 10.32
CA LEU A 138 10.93 -8.37 9.69
C LEU A 138 11.61 -7.18 8.97
N ILE A 139 10.84 -6.36 8.23
CA ILE A 139 11.36 -5.12 7.63
C ILE A 139 11.92 -4.20 8.73
N THR A 140 11.21 -4.05 9.86
CA THR A 140 11.67 -3.24 10.98
C THR A 140 12.99 -3.76 11.56
N LYS A 141 13.10 -5.08 11.79
CA LYS A 141 14.33 -5.74 12.23
C LYS A 141 15.49 -5.47 11.26
N CYS A 142 15.26 -5.68 9.97
CA CYS A 142 16.29 -5.48 8.95
C CYS A 142 16.70 -4.00 8.84
N THR A 143 15.74 -3.07 8.92
CA THR A 143 16.02 -1.62 8.93
C THR A 143 16.93 -1.22 10.10
N ASP A 144 16.66 -1.75 11.30
CA ASP A 144 17.51 -1.49 12.47
C ASP A 144 18.93 -2.03 12.29
N ARG A 145 19.08 -3.23 11.70
CA ARG A 145 20.38 -3.82 11.37
C ARG A 145 21.19 -2.98 10.37
N HIS A 146 20.51 -2.22 9.53
CA HIS A 146 21.10 -1.27 8.56
C HIS A 146 21.16 0.17 9.10
N GLY A 147 21.09 0.38 10.43
CA GLY A 147 21.22 1.71 11.03
C GLY A 147 20.10 2.68 10.68
N GLY A 148 18.92 2.18 10.30
CA GLY A 148 17.76 2.96 9.94
C GLY A 148 17.51 3.10 8.43
N ASP A 149 18.35 2.50 7.58
CA ASP A 149 18.11 2.48 6.12
C ASP A 149 16.92 1.56 5.79
N VAL A 150 15.79 2.19 5.47
CA VAL A 150 14.54 1.50 5.15
C VAL A 150 14.64 0.74 3.83
N SER A 151 15.32 1.30 2.83
CA SER A 151 15.49 0.65 1.52
C SER A 151 16.29 -0.66 1.66
N ALA A 152 17.40 -0.62 2.39
CA ALA A 152 18.18 -1.81 2.69
C ALA A 152 17.39 -2.82 3.54
N GLY A 153 16.62 -2.33 4.53
CA GLY A 153 15.76 -3.16 5.37
C GLY A 153 14.69 -3.91 4.57
N ILE A 154 13.99 -3.23 3.67
CA ILE A 154 13.00 -3.83 2.77
C ILE A 154 13.67 -4.88 1.87
N ALA A 155 14.81 -4.53 1.25
CA ALA A 155 15.51 -5.42 0.34
C ALA A 155 15.95 -6.73 1.03
N ASP A 156 16.48 -6.64 2.24
CA ASP A 156 16.92 -7.80 3.01
C ASP A 156 15.73 -8.66 3.47
N ALA A 157 14.66 -8.04 3.95
CA ALA A 157 13.45 -8.75 4.36
C ALA A 157 12.82 -9.52 3.18
N VAL A 158 12.68 -8.88 2.01
CA VAL A 158 12.16 -9.52 0.79
C VAL A 158 13.05 -10.69 0.37
N ARG A 159 14.38 -10.53 0.36
CA ARG A 159 15.32 -11.61 0.02
C ARG A 159 15.21 -12.77 0.98
N TRP A 160 15.19 -12.48 2.29
CA TRP A 160 15.10 -13.53 3.31
C TRP A 160 13.80 -14.34 3.14
N ILE A 161 12.65 -13.67 3.00
CA ILE A 161 11.36 -14.33 2.77
C ILE A 161 11.41 -15.17 1.50
N ALA A 162 11.89 -14.60 0.40
CA ALA A 162 11.94 -15.29 -0.89
C ALA A 162 12.84 -16.54 -0.90
N ASP A 163 13.86 -16.58 -0.02
CA ASP A 163 14.77 -17.71 0.12
C ASP A 163 14.28 -18.79 1.10
N ASN A 164 13.46 -18.41 2.08
CA ASN A 164 13.15 -19.28 3.22
C ASN A 164 11.67 -19.67 3.34
N LEU A 165 10.75 -18.90 2.78
CA LEU A 165 9.31 -19.11 2.97
C LEU A 165 8.58 -19.38 1.66
N PRO A 166 7.44 -20.12 1.69
CA PRO A 166 6.52 -20.16 0.58
C PRO A 166 5.81 -18.81 0.39
N VAL A 167 5.85 -18.29 -0.84
CA VAL A 167 5.38 -16.95 -1.21
C VAL A 167 4.43 -17.00 -2.39
N TYR A 168 3.27 -16.38 -2.28
CA TYR A 168 2.40 -16.10 -3.41
C TYR A 168 2.66 -14.70 -3.99
N ALA A 169 2.67 -13.67 -3.14
CA ALA A 169 3.02 -12.30 -3.51
C ALA A 169 3.48 -11.50 -2.28
N LEU A 170 4.30 -10.46 -2.51
CA LEU A 170 4.85 -9.54 -1.52
C LEU A 170 4.71 -8.08 -1.93
N ASN A 171 3.67 -7.73 -2.70
CA ASN A 171 3.47 -6.33 -3.05
C ASN A 171 3.22 -5.50 -1.80
N LEU A 172 4.01 -4.47 -1.58
CA LEU A 172 3.92 -3.63 -0.39
C LEU A 172 4.00 -2.15 -0.70
N ILE A 173 3.46 -1.36 0.21
CA ILE A 173 3.72 0.07 0.36
C ILE A 173 4.11 0.30 1.81
N LEU A 174 5.17 1.10 2.02
CA LEU A 174 5.61 1.60 3.32
C LEU A 174 5.74 3.11 3.24
N THR A 175 5.27 3.82 4.27
CA THR A 175 5.37 5.28 4.33
C THR A 175 5.90 5.75 5.67
N THR A 176 6.64 6.86 5.63
CA THR A 176 6.91 7.76 6.75
C THR A 176 6.17 9.08 6.52
N ALA A 177 6.34 10.03 7.41
CA ALA A 177 5.79 11.38 7.22
C ALA A 177 6.32 12.10 5.97
N THR A 178 7.45 11.67 5.40
CA THR A 178 8.11 12.37 4.30
C THR A 178 8.45 11.49 3.10
N GLU A 179 8.50 10.18 3.27
CA GLU A 179 9.00 9.27 2.26
C GLU A 179 8.05 8.09 2.03
N MET A 180 8.14 7.48 0.86
CA MET A 180 7.32 6.33 0.49
C MET A 180 8.16 5.31 -0.27
N TRP A 181 7.96 4.02 0.05
CA TRP A 181 8.55 2.88 -0.64
C TRP A 181 7.47 1.96 -1.16
N ALA A 182 7.74 1.32 -2.29
CA ALA A 182 6.89 0.26 -2.83
C ALA A 182 7.73 -0.86 -3.43
N VAL A 183 7.23 -2.08 -3.30
CA VAL A 183 7.82 -3.26 -3.95
C VAL A 183 6.73 -4.03 -4.68
N ARG A 184 7.01 -4.45 -5.91
CA ARG A 184 6.26 -5.46 -6.63
C ARG A 184 7.09 -6.74 -6.70
N TYR A 185 6.62 -7.83 -6.10
CA TYR A 185 7.34 -9.11 -6.13
C TYR A 185 6.45 -10.30 -5.71
N PRO A 186 6.53 -11.46 -6.35
CA PRO A 186 7.14 -11.67 -7.66
C PRO A 186 6.32 -11.06 -8.80
N ASP A 187 6.07 -11.74 -9.89
CA ASP A 187 5.24 -11.29 -11.02
C ASP A 187 3.79 -11.80 -10.91
N THR A 188 3.26 -11.90 -9.69
CA THR A 188 1.92 -12.48 -9.45
C THR A 188 0.83 -11.42 -9.51
N HIS A 189 1.07 -10.25 -8.92
CA HIS A 189 0.12 -9.14 -8.88
C HIS A 189 0.72 -7.87 -9.45
N ASP A 190 -0.13 -7.04 -10.04
CA ASP A 190 0.25 -5.73 -10.53
C ASP A 190 0.43 -4.73 -9.37
N LEU A 191 1.33 -3.77 -9.59
CA LEU A 191 1.49 -2.56 -8.79
C LEU A 191 1.98 -1.45 -9.70
N PHE A 192 1.17 -0.43 -9.85
CA PHE A 192 1.43 0.69 -10.76
C PHE A 192 1.92 1.91 -9.99
N VAL A 193 2.74 2.73 -10.67
CA VAL A 193 3.14 4.07 -10.22
C VAL A 193 2.73 5.12 -11.23
N LEU A 194 2.29 6.27 -10.74
CA LEU A 194 2.03 7.48 -11.51
C LEU A 194 2.82 8.64 -10.91
N GLU A 195 3.79 9.14 -11.67
CA GLU A 195 4.51 10.37 -11.35
C GLU A 195 3.76 11.54 -12.02
N ARG A 196 3.01 12.28 -11.22
CA ARG A 196 2.13 13.33 -11.70
C ARG A 196 2.77 14.71 -11.54
N ALA A 197 3.04 15.38 -12.67
CA ALA A 197 3.47 16.77 -12.68
C ALA A 197 2.31 17.72 -12.27
N PRO A 198 2.63 18.94 -11.77
CA PRO A 198 1.63 19.97 -11.55
C PRO A 198 0.83 20.23 -12.84
N GLY A 199 -0.49 20.36 -12.72
CA GLY A 199 -1.38 20.54 -13.89
C GLY A 199 -1.81 19.25 -14.59
N GLY A 200 -1.18 18.11 -14.30
CA GLY A 200 -1.46 16.84 -14.96
C GLY A 200 -1.11 16.82 -16.46
N PRO A 201 -1.39 15.71 -17.17
CA PRO A 201 -0.91 15.48 -18.55
C PRO A 201 -1.44 16.48 -19.58
N ASN A 202 -2.53 17.14 -19.31
CA ASN A 202 -3.19 18.07 -20.27
C ASN A 202 -3.07 19.55 -19.87
N GLY A 203 -2.28 19.89 -18.84
CA GLY A 203 -2.11 21.27 -18.38
C GLY A 203 -3.40 21.93 -17.85
N SER A 204 -4.50 21.16 -17.68
CA SER A 204 -5.82 21.68 -17.33
C SER A 204 -6.00 21.95 -15.84
N GLY A 205 -4.98 21.70 -15.02
CA GLY A 205 -4.98 21.99 -13.58
C GLY A 205 -5.99 21.19 -12.73
N HIS A 206 -6.88 20.43 -13.34
CA HIS A 206 -7.98 19.76 -12.64
C HIS A 206 -7.94 18.24 -12.79
N LEU A 207 -7.93 17.54 -11.65
CA LEU A 207 -8.35 16.16 -11.61
C LEU A 207 -9.89 16.17 -11.73
N ASN A 208 -10.39 16.09 -12.95
CA ASN A 208 -11.82 16.09 -13.23
C ASN A 208 -12.27 14.73 -13.71
N HIS A 209 -13.28 14.18 -13.05
CA HIS A 209 -14.02 13.03 -13.55
C HIS A 209 -15.45 13.48 -13.91
N HIS A 210 -15.82 13.31 -15.17
CA HIS A 210 -17.21 13.43 -15.61
C HIS A 210 -17.85 12.04 -15.56
N GLY A 211 -18.50 11.74 -14.43
CA GLY A 211 -19.29 10.51 -14.33
C GLY A 211 -20.50 10.54 -15.27
N ARG A 212 -20.97 9.37 -15.71
CA ARG A 212 -22.18 9.20 -16.54
C ARG A 212 -23.46 9.81 -15.93
N ILE A 213 -23.43 10.25 -14.66
CA ILE A 213 -24.55 10.81 -13.91
C ILE A 213 -24.31 12.31 -13.56
N GLY A 214 -23.43 13.00 -14.29
CA GLY A 214 -23.23 14.45 -14.13
C GLY A 214 -22.52 14.89 -12.84
N ILE A 215 -21.91 13.99 -12.10
CA ILE A 215 -21.09 14.33 -10.92
C ILE A 215 -19.70 14.73 -11.39
N GLN A 216 -19.37 16.01 -11.22
CA GLN A 216 -18.00 16.50 -11.37
C GLN A 216 -17.27 16.31 -10.04
N ALA A 217 -16.24 15.46 -10.04
CA ALA A 217 -15.29 15.39 -8.94
C ALA A 217 -14.03 16.19 -9.33
N SER A 218 -13.69 17.20 -8.57
CA SER A 218 -12.48 17.99 -8.75
C SER A 218 -11.66 18.04 -7.47
N SER A 219 -10.34 17.91 -7.59
CA SER A 219 -9.41 18.17 -6.48
C SER A 219 -8.56 19.40 -6.81
N GLY A 220 -8.97 20.56 -6.31
CA GLY A 220 -8.24 21.82 -6.52
C GLY A 220 -6.83 21.82 -5.94
N GLN A 221 -6.60 21.08 -4.84
CA GLN A 221 -5.30 21.10 -4.16
C GLN A 221 -4.24 20.22 -4.84
N LEU A 222 -4.63 19.06 -5.41
CA LEU A 222 -3.71 18.19 -6.16
C LEU A 222 -3.53 18.64 -7.61
N ALA A 223 -4.44 19.47 -8.11
CA ALA A 223 -4.38 19.95 -9.48
C ALA A 223 -3.05 20.66 -9.79
N ASP A 224 -2.61 21.53 -8.88
CA ASP A 224 -1.46 22.41 -9.07
C ASP A 224 -0.17 21.89 -8.41
N ARG A 225 -0.18 20.65 -7.92
CA ARG A 225 0.97 20.07 -7.19
C ARG A 225 1.43 18.77 -7.81
N ALA A 226 2.74 18.57 -7.79
CA ALA A 226 3.32 17.28 -8.12
C ALA A 226 2.93 16.25 -7.04
N ALA A 227 2.77 15.01 -7.45
CA ALA A 227 2.53 13.89 -6.56
C ALA A 227 2.99 12.57 -7.20
N VAL A 228 3.36 11.62 -6.38
CA VAL A 228 3.59 10.24 -6.79
C VAL A 228 2.48 9.38 -6.20
N VAL A 229 1.78 8.65 -7.05
CA VAL A 229 0.69 7.74 -6.66
C VAL A 229 1.10 6.30 -6.97
N ILE A 230 0.87 5.39 -6.03
CA ILE A 230 1.09 3.96 -6.19
C ILE A 230 -0.24 3.25 -5.94
N ALA A 231 -0.62 2.34 -6.83
CA ALA A 231 -1.86 1.59 -6.69
C ALA A 231 -1.79 0.21 -7.36
N THR A 232 -2.55 -0.74 -6.84
CA THR A 232 -2.69 -2.08 -7.46
C THR A 232 -3.42 -2.06 -8.80
N GLU A 233 -4.22 -1.04 -9.05
CA GLU A 233 -4.91 -0.82 -10.34
C GLU A 233 -4.76 0.65 -10.75
N ARG A 234 -4.79 0.90 -12.06
CA ARG A 234 -4.86 2.28 -12.56
C ARG A 234 -6.18 2.90 -12.15
N MET A 235 -6.13 4.00 -11.42
CA MET A 235 -7.32 4.62 -10.83
C MET A 235 -8.01 5.63 -11.77
N ASP A 236 -7.33 5.98 -12.85
CA ASP A 236 -7.83 6.84 -13.94
C ASP A 236 -7.19 6.45 -15.28
N SER A 237 -7.48 7.23 -16.31
CA SER A 237 -6.99 7.02 -17.69
C SER A 237 -5.69 7.75 -18.02
N ASP A 238 -4.92 8.22 -17.01
CA ASP A 238 -3.64 8.88 -17.26
C ASP A 238 -2.68 7.89 -17.94
N PRO A 239 -2.14 8.22 -19.12
CA PRO A 239 -1.24 7.33 -19.86
C PRO A 239 0.12 7.14 -19.17
N SER A 240 0.46 7.97 -18.20
CA SER A 240 1.74 7.92 -17.47
C SER A 240 1.80 6.85 -16.40
N TRP A 241 0.71 6.13 -16.14
CA TRP A 241 0.76 4.97 -15.26
C TRP A 241 1.75 3.92 -15.77
N ARG A 242 2.76 3.62 -14.95
CA ARG A 242 3.78 2.60 -15.23
C ARG A 242 3.60 1.40 -14.28
N LEU A 243 3.64 0.19 -14.83
CA LEU A 243 3.73 -1.02 -14.03
C LEU A 243 5.16 -1.15 -13.47
N LEU A 244 5.31 -1.42 -12.18
CA LEU A 244 6.60 -1.76 -11.58
C LEU A 244 7.09 -3.10 -12.13
N ALA A 245 8.39 -3.24 -12.35
CA ALA A 245 8.98 -4.51 -12.73
C ALA A 245 8.95 -5.51 -11.56
N PRO A 246 8.94 -6.83 -11.81
CA PRO A 246 9.11 -7.81 -10.74
C PRO A 246 10.43 -7.61 -10.00
N GLY A 247 10.36 -7.55 -8.67
CA GLY A 247 11.51 -7.30 -7.81
C GLY A 247 11.97 -5.84 -7.77
N GLU A 248 11.21 -4.91 -8.35
CA GLU A 248 11.50 -3.48 -8.26
C GLU A 248 11.10 -2.95 -6.88
N LEU A 249 12.06 -2.35 -6.19
CA LEU A 249 11.88 -1.46 -5.06
C LEU A 249 11.93 -0.03 -5.58
N LEU A 250 10.84 0.69 -5.46
CA LEU A 250 10.71 2.11 -5.75
C LEU A 250 10.75 2.89 -4.44
N HIS A 251 11.52 3.98 -4.40
CA HIS A 251 11.60 4.92 -3.29
C HIS A 251 11.26 6.34 -3.77
N VAL A 252 10.41 7.01 -3.03
CA VAL A 252 10.06 8.42 -3.21
C VAL A 252 10.53 9.18 -1.99
N ASP A 253 11.50 10.07 -2.17
CA ASP A 253 12.08 10.85 -1.09
C ASP A 253 11.19 12.06 -0.68
N GLY A 254 11.60 12.78 0.37
CA GLY A 254 10.90 13.96 0.89
C GLY A 254 10.89 15.18 -0.04
N LYS A 255 11.47 15.07 -1.25
CA LYS A 255 11.47 16.08 -2.32
C LYS A 255 10.79 15.58 -3.58
N LEU A 256 10.08 14.45 -3.51
CA LEU A 256 9.46 13.73 -4.64
C LEU A 256 10.46 13.25 -5.70
N GLN A 257 11.73 13.06 -5.34
CA GLN A 257 12.65 12.35 -6.22
C GLN A 257 12.30 10.87 -6.16
N VAL A 258 12.20 10.25 -7.34
CA VAL A 258 11.86 8.84 -7.49
C VAL A 258 13.10 8.08 -7.93
N ASP A 259 13.52 7.16 -7.08
CA ASP A 259 14.59 6.21 -7.37
C ASP A 259 14.02 4.79 -7.38
N SER A 260 14.54 3.92 -8.25
CA SER A 260 14.17 2.52 -8.25
C SER A 260 15.37 1.60 -8.46
N THR A 261 15.28 0.41 -7.87
CA THR A 261 16.30 -0.62 -8.02
C THR A 261 15.66 -2.00 -8.03
N ILE A 262 16.23 -2.93 -8.80
CA ILE A 262 15.82 -4.34 -8.75
C ILE A 262 16.54 -5.01 -7.58
N ILE A 263 15.80 -5.28 -6.51
CA ILE A 263 16.35 -5.91 -5.30
C ILE A 263 16.43 -7.44 -5.42
N ARG A 264 15.62 -8.03 -6.31
CA ARG A 264 15.66 -9.46 -6.61
C ARG A 264 15.11 -9.73 -8.01
N LYS A 265 15.87 -10.50 -8.82
CA LYS A 265 15.47 -10.88 -10.19
C LYS A 265 14.81 -12.24 -10.25
N ASP A 266 15.30 -13.17 -9.42
CA ASP A 266 14.80 -14.56 -9.43
C ASP A 266 13.49 -14.66 -8.64
N PRO A 267 12.58 -15.57 -9.04
CA PRO A 267 11.37 -15.83 -8.26
C PRO A 267 11.70 -16.39 -6.88
N PRO A 268 10.72 -16.42 -5.95
CA PRO A 268 10.89 -17.08 -4.67
C PRO A 268 11.30 -18.55 -4.84
N ARG A 269 12.12 -19.07 -3.93
CA ARG A 269 12.53 -20.48 -3.94
C ARG A 269 11.32 -21.41 -3.87
N HIS A 270 10.26 -20.99 -3.16
CA HIS A 270 9.00 -21.72 -2.99
C HIS A 270 7.84 -20.84 -3.45
N LEU A 271 7.74 -20.62 -4.76
CA LEU A 271 6.65 -19.87 -5.35
C LEU A 271 5.34 -20.66 -5.26
N LEU A 272 4.34 -20.07 -4.62
CA LEU A 272 2.98 -20.61 -4.52
C LEU A 272 2.15 -20.26 -5.75
N SER A 273 1.31 -21.20 -6.15
CA SER A 273 0.20 -20.99 -7.09
C SER A 273 -1.12 -20.83 -6.33
N LEU A 274 -2.19 -20.45 -7.01
CA LEU A 274 -3.53 -20.41 -6.42
C LEU A 274 -3.98 -21.78 -5.87
N ALA A 275 -3.52 -22.87 -6.47
CA ALA A 275 -3.86 -24.22 -6.03
C ALA A 275 -3.20 -24.62 -4.69
N ASP A 276 -2.13 -23.93 -4.30
CA ASP A 276 -1.40 -24.17 -3.05
C ASP A 276 -2.00 -23.40 -1.87
N LEU A 277 -2.94 -22.49 -2.15
CA LEU A 277 -3.63 -21.67 -1.14
C LEU A 277 -4.91 -22.39 -0.67
N ASP A 278 -5.30 -22.14 0.58
CA ASP A 278 -6.64 -22.54 1.03
C ASP A 278 -7.73 -21.76 0.26
N ALA A 279 -8.97 -22.23 0.33
CA ALA A 279 -10.07 -21.66 -0.46
C ALA A 279 -10.32 -20.17 -0.18
N THR A 280 -10.13 -19.73 1.06
CA THR A 280 -10.31 -18.32 1.47
C THR A 280 -9.16 -17.46 0.93
N ALA A 281 -7.93 -17.91 1.12
CA ALA A 281 -6.75 -17.23 0.60
C ALA A 281 -6.78 -17.17 -0.93
N ALA A 282 -7.11 -18.27 -1.62
CA ALA A 282 -7.24 -18.30 -3.08
C ALA A 282 -8.32 -17.33 -3.59
N ALA A 283 -9.49 -17.28 -2.93
CA ALA A 283 -10.56 -16.35 -3.28
C ALA A 283 -10.11 -14.88 -3.12
N SER A 284 -9.29 -14.58 -2.11
CA SER A 284 -8.74 -13.24 -1.89
C SER A 284 -7.72 -12.80 -2.96
N GLN A 285 -7.12 -13.74 -3.68
CA GLN A 285 -6.08 -13.50 -4.68
C GLN A 285 -6.59 -13.56 -6.13
N THR A 286 -7.84 -13.91 -6.37
CA THR A 286 -8.44 -13.87 -7.71
C THR A 286 -8.93 -12.47 -8.06
N THR A 287 -8.52 -11.97 -9.22
CA THR A 287 -9.07 -10.71 -9.80
C THR A 287 -10.50 -11.00 -10.24
N ARG A 288 -11.46 -10.23 -9.75
CA ARG A 288 -12.87 -10.27 -10.19
C ARG A 288 -13.21 -9.04 -11.00
#